data_99f2e5e3cb06f60c9f1a1807b6a832af
#
_entry.id   99f2e5e3cb06f60c9f1a1807b6a832af
#
_cell.length_a   1.000
_cell.length_b   1.000
_cell.length_c   1.000
_cell.angle_alpha   90.00
_cell.angle_beta   90.00
_cell.angle_gamma   90.00
#
_symmetry.space_group_name_H-M   'P 1'
#
loop_
_entity.id
_entity.type
_entity.pdbx_description
1 polymer ?
#
loop_
_entity_poly.entity_id
_entity_poly.type
_entity_poly.pdbx_seq_one_letter_code
_entity_poly.pdbx_strand_id
1 'polypeptide(L)'
;MFRTNTLPFALTLAAGLCATGAQAQRADANRSMYSTNQPVVQRTDFAIDLASQSSGLSQGERERLQDWLQSLQLSYGDRLYVDTGYDGAEARSDVARIASDYGMMVSPGAPLTAGAVQAGTVRVIISRTEASVPNCPNWERSDGPSKTSSNYGCAVNSNLAAMIADPNDLVLGQEGSVVGDATTASKAIRAYRSAVPTGAGGLKDTVTKGGK
;
A
#
# COMPACT_ATOMS: atom_id res chain seq x y z
N MET A 1 31.92 -70.85 -17.22
CA MET A 1 31.15 -70.00 -18.17
C MET A 1 29.80 -69.69 -17.53
N PHE A 2 29.70 -68.58 -16.81
CA PHE A 2 28.43 -68.09 -16.29
C PHE A 2 28.26 -66.68 -16.80
N ARG A 3 27.33 -66.45 -17.74
CA ARG A 3 26.90 -65.16 -18.16
C ARG A 3 25.67 -64.76 -17.32
N THR A 4 25.84 -63.81 -16.42
CA THR A 4 24.74 -63.21 -15.70
C THR A 4 24.19 -62.03 -16.51
N ASN A 5 22.97 -62.21 -17.03
CA ASN A 5 22.17 -61.17 -17.63
C ASN A 5 21.57 -60.33 -16.48
N THR A 6 22.11 -59.14 -16.24
CA THR A 6 21.52 -58.14 -15.33
C THR A 6 21.27 -56.82 -16.06
N LEU A 7 20.37 -56.84 -17.02
CA LEU A 7 19.91 -55.60 -17.64
C LEU A 7 18.46 -55.75 -18.11
N PRO A 8 17.47 -55.64 -17.25
CA PRO A 8 16.37 -54.76 -17.56
C PRO A 8 15.67 -54.07 -16.37
N PHE A 9 16.29 -54.05 -15.18
CA PHE A 9 15.59 -53.49 -13.99
C PHE A 9 15.82 -51.97 -13.76
N ALA A 10 16.72 -51.35 -14.51
CA ALA A 10 17.04 -49.90 -14.33
C ALA A 10 16.18 -48.96 -15.19
N LEU A 11 15.39 -49.48 -16.14
CA LEU A 11 14.65 -48.60 -17.08
C LEU A 11 13.22 -48.28 -16.64
N THR A 12 12.67 -48.96 -15.66
CA THR A 12 11.29 -48.78 -15.18
C THR A 12 11.15 -47.77 -14.05
N LEU A 13 12.24 -47.35 -13.42
CA LEU A 13 12.20 -46.39 -12.31
C LEU A 13 12.26 -44.93 -12.75
N ALA A 14 12.66 -44.64 -13.98
CA ALA A 14 12.80 -43.26 -14.50
C ALA A 14 11.52 -42.69 -15.07
N ALA A 15 10.50 -43.51 -15.33
CA ALA A 15 9.24 -43.02 -15.94
C ALA A 15 8.18 -42.56 -14.90
N GLY A 16 8.42 -42.78 -13.61
CA GLY A 16 7.46 -42.49 -12.55
C GLY A 16 7.51 -41.06 -11.95
N LEU A 17 8.55 -40.27 -12.24
CA LEU A 17 8.74 -38.96 -11.59
C LEU A 17 8.24 -37.75 -12.40
N CYS A 18 7.74 -37.93 -13.59
CA CYS A 18 7.26 -36.80 -14.41
C CYS A 18 5.76 -36.54 -14.37
N ALA A 19 5.01 -37.19 -13.48
CA ALA A 19 3.56 -37.03 -13.38
C ALA A 19 3.11 -36.28 -12.11
N THR A 20 3.93 -35.40 -11.56
CA THR A 20 3.40 -34.35 -10.71
C THR A 20 2.79 -33.31 -11.65
N GLY A 21 1.56 -33.61 -12.07
CA GLY A 21 0.76 -32.68 -12.86
C GLY A 21 0.76 -31.31 -12.22
N ALA A 22 1.15 -30.32 -12.99
CA ALA A 22 0.79 -28.94 -12.72
C ALA A 22 -0.74 -28.91 -12.59
N GLN A 23 -1.26 -29.01 -11.38
CA GLN A 23 -2.60 -28.62 -11.07
C GLN A 23 -2.58 -27.11 -11.23
N ALA A 24 -2.90 -26.64 -12.44
CA ALA A 24 -3.31 -25.27 -12.62
C ALA A 24 -4.46 -25.06 -11.65
N GLN A 25 -4.19 -24.37 -10.55
CA GLN A 25 -5.23 -23.92 -9.65
C GLN A 25 -6.18 -23.11 -10.52
N ARG A 26 -7.32 -23.72 -10.84
CA ARG A 26 -8.43 -22.97 -11.39
C ARG A 26 -8.77 -21.96 -10.33
N ALA A 27 -8.42 -20.71 -10.56
CA ALA A 27 -8.85 -19.62 -9.72
C ALA A 27 -10.36 -19.77 -9.57
N ASP A 28 -10.83 -20.02 -8.34
CA ASP A 28 -12.24 -20.18 -8.05
C ASP A 28 -12.96 -18.97 -8.63
N ALA A 29 -13.97 -19.24 -9.45
CA ALA A 29 -14.77 -18.18 -10.05
C ALA A 29 -15.36 -17.35 -8.91
N ASN A 30 -14.99 -16.07 -8.82
CA ASN A 30 -15.54 -15.18 -7.82
C ASN A 30 -17.06 -15.06 -8.04
N ARG A 31 -17.83 -15.59 -7.10
CA ARG A 31 -19.31 -15.54 -7.10
C ARG A 31 -19.85 -14.39 -6.25
N SER A 32 -18.98 -13.66 -5.58
CA SER A 32 -19.38 -12.52 -4.75
C SER A 32 -19.48 -11.24 -5.58
N MET A 33 -20.15 -10.22 -5.00
CA MET A 33 -20.18 -8.87 -5.55
C MET A 33 -18.84 -8.12 -5.35
N TYR A 34 -17.94 -8.67 -4.54
CA TYR A 34 -16.63 -8.07 -4.29
C TYR A 34 -15.69 -8.36 -5.46
N SER A 35 -14.96 -7.33 -5.87
CA SER A 35 -13.90 -7.50 -6.87
C SER A 35 -12.74 -8.32 -6.30
N THR A 36 -12.19 -9.26 -7.10
CA THR A 36 -10.92 -9.91 -6.80
C THR A 36 -9.73 -9.00 -7.09
N ASN A 37 -9.95 -7.99 -7.95
CA ASN A 37 -8.93 -7.02 -8.33
C ASN A 37 -8.93 -5.87 -7.32
N GLN A 38 -8.34 -6.09 -6.15
CA GLN A 38 -8.21 -5.10 -5.09
C GLN A 38 -6.90 -4.33 -5.21
N PRO A 39 -6.85 -3.07 -4.77
CA PRO A 39 -5.60 -2.35 -4.63
C PRO A 39 -4.66 -3.06 -3.65
N VAL A 40 -3.41 -3.17 -4.04
CA VAL A 40 -2.32 -3.66 -3.19
C VAL A 40 -1.41 -2.49 -2.89
N VAL A 41 -1.11 -2.29 -1.63
CA VAL A 41 -0.20 -1.24 -1.16
C VAL A 41 1.15 -1.87 -0.85
N GLN A 42 2.20 -1.34 -1.48
CA GLN A 42 3.58 -1.72 -1.22
C GLN A 42 4.32 -0.55 -0.61
N ARG A 43 5.07 -0.83 0.46
CA ARG A 43 5.95 0.14 1.09
C ARG A 43 7.39 -0.28 0.88
N THR A 44 8.22 0.68 0.47
CA THR A 44 9.66 0.52 0.34
C THR A 44 10.34 1.55 1.24
N ASP A 45 11.22 1.09 2.12
CA ASP A 45 11.98 1.93 3.01
C ASP A 45 13.44 2.03 2.52
N PHE A 46 13.89 3.24 2.27
CA PHE A 46 15.28 3.56 1.96
C PHE A 46 15.91 4.12 3.23
N ALA A 47 17.05 3.61 3.63
CA ALA A 47 17.72 4.06 4.85
C ALA A 47 19.17 4.43 4.59
N ILE A 48 19.63 5.48 5.26
CA ILE A 48 21.03 5.89 5.30
C ILE A 48 21.43 6.14 6.74
N ASP A 49 22.59 5.62 7.14
CA ASP A 49 23.19 5.90 8.45
C ASP A 49 24.24 6.99 8.30
N LEU A 50 24.12 8.05 9.10
CA LEU A 50 24.99 9.22 9.11
C LEU A 50 25.70 9.30 10.45
N ALA A 51 26.98 9.62 10.45
CA ALA A 51 27.70 9.85 11.68
C ALA A 51 27.22 11.14 12.35
N SER A 52 26.86 11.07 13.63
CA SER A 52 26.40 12.20 14.42
C SER A 52 27.28 12.46 15.61
N GLN A 53 27.43 13.73 15.95
CA GLN A 53 28.13 14.20 17.13
C GLN A 53 27.14 14.93 18.04
N SER A 54 27.58 15.28 19.26
CA SER A 54 26.75 16.08 20.16
C SER A 54 26.38 17.46 19.58
N SER A 55 27.13 17.95 18.60
CA SER A 55 26.88 19.21 17.87
C SER A 55 26.03 19.04 16.60
N GLY A 56 25.53 17.82 16.32
CA GLY A 56 24.77 17.51 15.11
C GLY A 56 25.61 16.81 14.03
N LEU A 57 25.22 16.98 12.77
CA LEU A 57 25.89 16.39 11.61
C LEU A 57 27.10 17.24 11.19
N SER A 58 28.23 16.59 10.85
CA SER A 58 29.34 17.25 10.20
C SER A 58 28.95 17.79 8.81
N GLN A 59 29.74 18.72 8.27
CA GLN A 59 29.49 19.28 6.94
C GLN A 59 29.45 18.17 5.86
N GLY A 60 30.39 17.23 5.91
CA GLY A 60 30.43 16.12 4.94
C GLY A 60 29.20 15.18 5.05
N GLU A 61 28.68 14.95 6.27
CA GLU A 61 27.48 14.14 6.43
C GLU A 61 26.21 14.87 5.96
N ARG A 62 26.18 16.21 6.05
CA ARG A 62 25.09 17.01 5.49
C ARG A 62 25.09 16.95 3.97
N GLU A 63 26.24 17.09 3.33
CA GLU A 63 26.41 16.96 1.89
C GLU A 63 26.01 15.55 1.42
N ARG A 64 26.46 14.51 2.13
CA ARG A 64 26.10 13.13 1.85
C ARG A 64 24.58 12.88 1.95
N LEU A 65 23.92 13.49 2.92
CA LEU A 65 22.45 13.43 3.04
C LEU A 65 21.77 14.11 1.86
N GLN A 66 22.23 15.30 1.46
CA GLN A 66 21.67 16.04 0.32
C GLN A 66 21.82 15.25 -0.98
N ASP A 67 22.99 14.70 -1.26
CA ASP A 67 23.25 13.88 -2.44
C ASP A 67 22.35 12.64 -2.47
N TRP A 68 22.16 12.00 -1.31
CA TRP A 68 21.31 10.85 -1.18
C TRP A 68 19.82 11.19 -1.42
N LEU A 69 19.31 12.27 -0.81
CA LEU A 69 17.93 12.73 -1.04
C LEU A 69 17.68 13.07 -2.52
N GLN A 70 18.67 13.72 -3.15
CA GLN A 70 18.60 14.02 -4.57
C GLN A 70 18.58 12.75 -5.43
N SER A 71 19.37 11.73 -5.09
CA SER A 71 19.43 10.48 -5.83
C SER A 71 18.11 9.67 -5.78
N LEU A 72 17.35 9.82 -4.70
CA LEU A 72 16.07 9.13 -4.51
C LEU A 72 14.93 9.72 -5.36
N GLN A 73 15.13 10.89 -5.99
CA GLN A 73 14.09 11.57 -6.75
C GLN A 73 12.77 11.60 -5.97
N LEU A 74 12.79 12.29 -4.84
CA LEU A 74 11.66 12.37 -3.91
C LEU A 74 10.36 12.72 -4.62
N SER A 75 9.30 12.00 -4.31
CA SER A 75 7.98 12.16 -4.90
C SER A 75 6.94 12.55 -3.85
N TYR A 76 5.79 13.03 -4.32
CA TYR A 76 4.68 13.31 -3.44
C TYR A 76 4.22 12.01 -2.74
N GLY A 77 4.03 12.07 -1.42
CA GLY A 77 3.67 10.91 -0.60
C GLY A 77 4.85 10.23 0.09
N ASP A 78 6.11 10.55 -0.30
CA ASP A 78 7.28 10.08 0.44
C ASP A 78 7.28 10.67 1.86
N ARG A 79 7.57 9.84 2.85
CA ARG A 79 7.66 10.26 4.26
C ARG A 79 9.07 10.11 4.78
N LEU A 80 9.57 11.16 5.42
CA LEU A 80 10.89 11.15 6.04
C LEU A 80 10.78 10.88 7.53
N TYR A 81 11.58 9.94 8.00
CA TYR A 81 11.72 9.61 9.41
C TYR A 81 13.18 9.69 9.83
N VAL A 82 13.38 9.96 11.09
CA VAL A 82 14.72 10.02 11.70
C VAL A 82 14.71 9.17 12.95
N ASP A 83 15.49 8.10 12.93
CA ASP A 83 15.75 7.25 14.07
C ASP A 83 17.08 7.69 14.70
N THR A 84 16.98 8.32 15.84
CA THR A 84 18.11 8.74 16.65
C THR A 84 18.12 7.90 17.91
N GLY A 85 19.23 7.30 18.25
CA GLY A 85 19.39 6.77 19.60
C GLY A 85 19.17 7.88 20.66
N TYR A 86 19.67 7.68 21.87
CA TYR A 86 19.38 8.57 23.01
C TYR A 86 19.86 10.03 22.85
N ASP A 87 20.86 10.31 22.01
CA ASP A 87 21.54 11.61 21.96
C ASP A 87 21.49 12.33 20.59
N GLY A 88 20.44 12.08 19.79
CA GLY A 88 20.40 12.57 18.41
C GLY A 88 19.58 13.84 18.15
N ALA A 89 19.25 14.65 19.15
CA ALA A 89 18.37 15.81 18.97
C ALA A 89 18.92 16.84 17.97
N GLU A 90 20.21 17.18 18.06
CA GLU A 90 20.85 18.13 17.16
C GLU A 90 20.95 17.57 15.73
N ALA A 91 21.31 16.30 15.59
CA ALA A 91 21.33 15.64 14.28
C ALA A 91 19.93 15.59 13.65
N ARG A 92 18.89 15.32 14.44
CA ARG A 92 17.50 15.38 13.97
C ARG A 92 17.11 16.78 13.48
N SER A 93 17.55 17.82 14.19
CA SER A 93 17.33 19.22 13.80
C SER A 93 18.02 19.55 12.48
N ASP A 94 19.27 19.09 12.31
CA ASP A 94 20.00 19.26 11.04
C ASP A 94 19.31 18.56 9.88
N VAL A 95 18.87 17.31 10.08
CA VAL A 95 18.10 16.57 9.07
C VAL A 95 16.80 17.28 8.75
N ALA A 96 16.07 17.77 9.75
CA ALA A 96 14.81 18.49 9.54
C ALA A 96 15.01 19.77 8.71
N ARG A 97 16.10 20.50 8.96
CA ARG A 97 16.43 21.69 8.20
C ARG A 97 16.75 21.35 6.74
N ILE A 98 17.56 20.33 6.49
CA ILE A 98 17.87 19.87 5.12
C ILE A 98 16.60 19.36 4.43
N ALA A 99 15.77 18.57 5.13
CA ALA A 99 14.51 18.04 4.57
C ALA A 99 13.55 19.18 4.17
N SER A 100 13.54 20.28 4.90
CA SER A 100 12.70 21.45 4.58
C SER A 100 13.04 22.08 3.23
N ASP A 101 14.29 22.00 2.79
CA ASP A 101 14.72 22.49 1.47
C ASP A 101 14.11 21.66 0.32
N TYR A 102 13.72 20.41 0.62
CA TYR A 102 13.00 19.50 -0.29
C TYR A 102 11.48 19.53 -0.05
N GLY A 103 10.98 20.43 0.78
CA GLY A 103 9.55 20.52 1.11
C GLY A 103 9.04 19.39 2.01
N MET A 104 9.93 18.68 2.68
CA MET A 104 9.58 17.56 3.56
C MET A 104 9.64 17.94 5.04
N MET A 105 8.77 17.32 5.82
CA MET A 105 8.81 17.37 7.29
C MET A 105 9.21 16.02 7.85
N VAL A 106 9.92 16.04 8.99
CA VAL A 106 10.25 14.81 9.72
C VAL A 106 9.00 14.28 10.41
N SER A 107 8.56 13.09 9.99
CA SER A 107 7.42 12.39 10.58
C SER A 107 7.78 11.79 11.95
N PRO A 108 6.84 11.69 12.89
CA PRO A 108 7.03 10.98 14.14
C PRO A 108 7.00 9.47 13.92
N GLY A 109 7.64 8.71 14.81
CA GLY A 109 7.56 7.26 14.83
C GLY A 109 8.30 6.59 13.67
N ALA A 110 9.65 6.58 13.74
CA ALA A 110 10.44 5.90 12.73
C ALA A 110 10.05 4.42 12.58
N PRO A 111 9.94 3.89 11.35
CA PRO A 111 9.67 2.49 11.11
C PRO A 111 10.83 1.61 11.57
N LEU A 112 10.52 0.37 11.95
CA LEU A 112 11.55 -0.61 12.25
C LEU A 112 12.30 -0.98 10.97
N THR A 113 13.60 -0.74 10.99
CA THR A 113 14.51 -1.10 9.89
C THR A 113 15.45 -2.22 10.32
N ALA A 114 16.07 -2.89 9.34
CA ALA A 114 17.04 -3.95 9.62
C ALA A 114 18.27 -3.40 10.35
N GLY A 115 18.63 -4.05 11.45
CA GLY A 115 19.77 -3.68 12.27
C GLY A 115 19.49 -2.53 13.23
N ALA A 116 20.15 -2.57 14.39
CA ALA A 116 20.09 -1.50 15.38
C ALA A 116 20.89 -0.28 14.92
N VAL A 117 20.37 0.91 15.22
CA VAL A 117 21.12 2.16 15.03
C VAL A 117 22.29 2.20 16.03
N GLN A 118 23.49 2.37 15.53
CA GLN A 118 24.69 2.37 16.36
C GLN A 118 24.82 3.69 17.13
N ALA A 119 25.46 3.64 18.30
CA ALA A 119 25.76 4.84 19.05
C ALA A 119 26.65 5.79 18.21
N GLY A 120 26.31 7.09 18.22
CA GLY A 120 27.02 8.09 17.41
C GLY A 120 26.61 8.09 15.93
N THR A 121 25.50 7.42 15.59
CA THR A 121 24.89 7.51 14.26
C THR A 121 23.41 7.90 14.36
N VAL A 122 22.92 8.48 13.30
CA VAL A 122 21.49 8.75 13.07
C VAL A 122 21.07 8.07 11.78
N ARG A 123 19.97 7.35 11.83
CA ARG A 123 19.39 6.72 10.64
C ARG A 123 18.29 7.61 10.09
N VAL A 124 18.45 8.03 8.85
CA VAL A 124 17.41 8.72 8.09
C VAL A 124 16.72 7.72 7.18
N ILE A 125 15.39 7.71 7.20
CA ILE A 125 14.58 6.74 6.48
C ILE A 125 13.59 7.49 5.60
N ILE A 126 13.56 7.17 4.33
CA ILE A 126 12.50 7.60 3.41
C ILE A 126 11.61 6.39 3.15
N SER A 127 10.34 6.51 3.54
CA SER A 127 9.33 5.52 3.22
C SER A 127 8.52 5.98 2.03
N ARG A 128 8.55 5.19 0.96
CA ARG A 128 7.73 5.35 -0.24
C ARG A 128 6.64 4.31 -0.24
N THR A 129 5.41 4.74 -0.43
CA THR A 129 4.26 3.85 -0.49
C THR A 129 3.58 4.01 -1.82
N GLU A 130 3.33 2.90 -2.49
CA GLU A 130 2.68 2.87 -3.80
C GLU A 130 1.48 1.93 -3.75
N ALA A 131 0.36 2.37 -4.36
CA ALA A 131 -0.80 1.52 -4.57
C ALA A 131 -0.88 1.10 -6.03
N SER A 132 -1.15 -0.18 -6.25
CA SER A 132 -1.35 -0.74 -7.59
C SER A 132 -2.42 -1.81 -7.56
N VAL A 133 -2.98 -2.14 -8.72
CA VAL A 133 -3.90 -3.28 -8.84
C VAL A 133 -3.24 -4.31 -9.74
N PRO A 134 -2.64 -5.37 -9.15
CA PRO A 134 -1.96 -6.40 -9.92
C PRO A 134 -2.90 -7.09 -10.90
N ASN A 135 -2.34 -7.51 -12.03
CA ASN A 135 -3.06 -8.23 -13.10
C ASN A 135 -4.22 -7.44 -13.75
N CYS A 136 -4.24 -6.13 -13.63
CA CYS A 136 -5.19 -5.28 -14.33
C CYS A 136 -4.52 -4.53 -15.51
N PRO A 137 -5.20 -4.42 -16.66
CA PRO A 137 -6.50 -5.01 -16.99
C PRO A 137 -6.41 -6.52 -17.25
N ASN A 138 -7.50 -7.27 -16.96
CA ASN A 138 -7.57 -8.72 -17.18
C ASN A 138 -8.79 -9.08 -18.02
N TRP A 139 -8.56 -9.44 -19.27
CA TRP A 139 -9.60 -9.80 -20.25
C TRP A 139 -9.63 -11.30 -20.56
N GLU A 140 -9.02 -12.13 -19.73
CA GLU A 140 -8.91 -13.57 -20.00
C GLU A 140 -10.25 -14.27 -20.02
N ARG A 141 -11.22 -13.81 -19.24
CA ARG A 141 -12.55 -14.39 -19.18
C ARG A 141 -13.62 -13.31 -19.26
N SER A 142 -14.48 -13.44 -20.26
CA SER A 142 -15.80 -12.82 -20.29
C SER A 142 -16.78 -13.88 -19.82
N ASP A 143 -17.09 -13.87 -18.55
CA ASP A 143 -17.98 -14.89 -17.99
C ASP A 143 -19.43 -14.58 -18.35
N GLY A 144 -20.23 -15.64 -18.59
CA GLY A 144 -21.65 -15.53 -18.88
C GLY A 144 -22.46 -14.92 -17.72
N PRO A 145 -23.78 -14.82 -17.84
CA PRO A 145 -24.64 -13.99 -16.98
C PRO A 145 -24.62 -14.34 -15.48
N SER A 146 -24.00 -15.44 -15.09
CA SER A 146 -23.95 -15.90 -13.69
C SER A 146 -22.59 -15.78 -13.02
N LYS A 147 -21.59 -15.17 -13.66
CA LYS A 147 -20.22 -15.09 -13.12
C LYS A 147 -19.64 -13.72 -13.32
N THR A 148 -18.80 -13.31 -12.37
CA THR A 148 -18.09 -12.04 -12.43
C THR A 148 -16.93 -12.13 -13.42
N SER A 149 -16.84 -11.18 -14.35
CA SER A 149 -15.73 -11.08 -15.32
C SER A 149 -14.37 -10.97 -14.61
N SER A 150 -13.33 -11.53 -15.21
CA SER A 150 -11.96 -11.40 -14.70
C SER A 150 -11.49 -9.95 -14.60
N ASN A 151 -12.05 -9.06 -15.42
CA ASN A 151 -11.73 -7.61 -15.39
C ASN A 151 -12.61 -6.80 -14.42
N TYR A 152 -13.52 -7.45 -13.69
CA TYR A 152 -14.42 -6.74 -12.78
C TYR A 152 -13.64 -6.01 -11.69
N GLY A 153 -13.90 -4.71 -11.56
CA GLY A 153 -13.25 -3.84 -10.59
C GLY A 153 -11.89 -3.28 -11.02
N CYS A 154 -11.26 -3.79 -12.10
CA CYS A 154 -9.96 -3.29 -12.55
C CYS A 154 -9.97 -1.78 -12.78
N ALA A 155 -10.91 -1.26 -13.55
CA ALA A 155 -10.95 0.18 -13.88
C ALA A 155 -11.15 1.05 -12.63
N VAL A 156 -12.12 0.69 -11.78
CA VAL A 156 -12.44 1.46 -10.57
C VAL A 156 -11.28 1.43 -9.58
N ASN A 157 -10.75 0.24 -9.31
CA ASN A 157 -9.70 0.08 -8.31
C ASN A 157 -8.34 0.61 -8.80
N SER A 158 -8.05 0.53 -10.11
CA SER A 158 -6.84 1.16 -10.66
C SER A 158 -6.93 2.69 -10.60
N ASN A 159 -8.09 3.27 -10.88
CA ASN A 159 -8.30 4.70 -10.72
C ASN A 159 -8.20 5.11 -9.24
N LEU A 160 -8.79 4.34 -8.33
CA LEU A 160 -8.65 4.58 -6.89
C LEU A 160 -7.18 4.55 -6.46
N ALA A 161 -6.42 3.53 -6.87
CA ALA A 161 -5.00 3.40 -6.57
C ALA A 161 -4.17 4.57 -7.13
N ALA A 162 -4.53 5.08 -8.32
CA ALA A 162 -3.82 6.19 -8.95
C ALA A 162 -4.17 7.57 -8.36
N MET A 163 -5.37 7.72 -7.78
CA MET A 163 -5.86 9.00 -7.29
C MET A 163 -5.63 9.22 -5.79
N ILE A 164 -5.35 8.16 -5.04
CA ILE A 164 -5.16 8.29 -3.60
C ILE A 164 -3.89 9.05 -3.27
N ALA A 165 -4.00 10.05 -2.40
CA ALA A 165 -2.88 10.90 -2.01
C ALA A 165 -1.90 10.18 -1.06
N ASP A 166 -2.41 9.38 -0.14
CA ASP A 166 -1.62 8.51 0.73
C ASP A 166 -2.11 7.06 0.61
N PRO A 167 -1.35 6.19 -0.08
CA PRO A 167 -1.73 4.79 -0.22
C PRO A 167 -1.92 4.03 1.09
N ASN A 168 -1.29 4.47 2.19
CA ASN A 168 -1.50 3.83 3.49
C ASN A 168 -2.95 3.94 3.96
N ASP A 169 -3.69 4.98 3.54
CA ASP A 169 -5.08 5.17 3.92
C ASP A 169 -5.99 4.04 3.38
N LEU A 170 -5.56 3.34 2.33
CA LEU A 170 -6.28 2.15 1.83
C LEU A 170 -6.24 0.97 2.80
N VAL A 171 -5.21 0.91 3.64
CA VAL A 171 -4.97 -0.21 4.58
C VAL A 171 -5.36 0.17 5.99
N LEU A 172 -4.95 1.36 6.43
CA LEU A 172 -5.10 1.80 7.82
C LEU A 172 -6.34 2.68 8.01
N GLY A 173 -6.87 3.24 6.92
CA GLY A 173 -7.82 4.35 6.98
C GLY A 173 -7.14 5.63 7.44
N GLN A 174 -7.81 6.75 7.21
CA GLN A 174 -7.35 8.05 7.70
C GLN A 174 -7.82 8.24 9.14
N GLU A 175 -6.89 8.60 10.03
CA GLU A 175 -7.27 8.98 11.39
C GLU A 175 -8.21 10.20 11.33
N GLY A 176 -9.38 10.04 11.93
CA GLY A 176 -10.32 11.15 12.05
C GLY A 176 -9.70 12.28 12.87
N SER A 177 -10.04 13.51 12.56
CA SER A 177 -9.65 14.64 13.41
C SER A 177 -10.10 14.38 14.84
N VAL A 178 -9.13 14.30 15.76
CA VAL A 178 -9.39 14.13 17.20
C VAL A 178 -10.23 15.29 17.76
N VAL A 179 -10.29 16.40 17.04
CA VAL A 179 -11.09 17.60 17.34
C VAL A 179 -12.38 17.56 16.54
N GLY A 180 -13.11 16.46 16.61
CA GLY A 180 -14.50 16.42 16.18
C GLY A 180 -15.33 17.28 17.14
N ASP A 181 -16.01 18.32 16.62
CA ASP A 181 -16.98 19.05 17.45
C ASP A 181 -18.13 18.12 17.83
N ALA A 182 -18.08 17.62 19.06
CA ALA A 182 -19.11 16.75 19.63
C ALA A 182 -20.51 17.40 19.55
N THR A 183 -20.59 18.72 19.56
CA THR A 183 -21.84 19.49 19.46
C THR A 183 -22.42 19.36 18.05
N THR A 184 -21.59 19.51 17.03
CA THR A 184 -22.00 19.35 15.63
C THR A 184 -22.38 17.90 15.32
N ALA A 185 -21.59 16.91 15.79
CA ALA A 185 -21.93 15.49 15.65
C ALA A 185 -23.28 15.17 16.33
N SER A 186 -23.51 15.65 17.55
CA SER A 186 -24.76 15.43 18.28
C SER A 186 -25.96 16.09 17.58
N LYS A 187 -25.78 17.28 16.99
CA LYS A 187 -26.83 17.96 16.21
C LYS A 187 -27.14 17.16 14.93
N ALA A 188 -26.14 16.68 14.22
CA ALA A 188 -26.32 15.89 13.01
C ALA A 188 -27.06 14.58 13.30
N ILE A 189 -26.68 13.85 14.35
CA ILE A 189 -27.35 12.62 14.79
C ILE A 189 -28.80 12.90 15.20
N ARG A 190 -29.05 14.00 15.92
CA ARG A 190 -30.41 14.39 16.32
C ARG A 190 -31.26 14.74 15.10
N ALA A 191 -30.73 15.55 14.17
CA ALA A 191 -31.41 15.88 12.93
C ALA A 191 -31.75 14.63 12.12
N TYR A 192 -30.82 13.70 11.98
CA TYR A 192 -31.05 12.43 11.29
C TYR A 192 -32.16 11.59 11.95
N ARG A 193 -32.16 11.47 13.27
CA ARG A 193 -33.15 10.71 14.01
C ARG A 193 -34.55 11.35 14.01
N SER A 194 -34.61 12.67 13.88
CA SER A 194 -35.89 13.41 13.81
C SER A 194 -36.39 13.62 12.39
N ALA A 195 -35.53 13.38 11.37
CA ALA A 195 -35.94 13.49 9.98
C ALA A 195 -36.98 12.43 9.62
N VAL A 196 -38.03 12.85 8.94
CA VAL A 196 -39.01 11.91 8.40
C VAL A 196 -38.32 11.08 7.30
N PRO A 197 -38.47 9.73 7.32
CA PRO A 197 -37.85 8.88 6.29
C PRO A 197 -38.23 9.34 4.89
N THR A 198 -37.26 9.34 3.97
CA THR A 198 -37.51 9.62 2.57
C THR A 198 -38.50 8.58 2.02
N GLY A 199 -39.64 9.02 1.53
CA GLY A 199 -40.73 8.14 1.07
C GLY A 199 -41.93 8.04 2.00
N ALA A 200 -41.88 8.60 3.23
CA ALA A 200 -43.05 8.65 4.13
C ALA A 200 -44.24 9.45 3.53
N GLY A 201 -43.97 10.33 2.55
CA GLY A 201 -45.01 11.07 1.82
C GLY A 201 -45.52 10.38 0.55
N GLY A 202 -45.14 9.14 0.30
CA GLY A 202 -45.49 8.44 -0.94
C GLY A 202 -44.68 8.94 -2.16
N LEU A 203 -44.82 8.26 -3.27
CA LEU A 203 -44.25 8.71 -4.56
C LEU A 203 -45.14 9.82 -5.09
N LYS A 204 -44.55 10.95 -5.52
CA LYS A 204 -45.28 11.96 -6.26
C LYS A 204 -45.81 11.36 -7.56
N ASP A 205 -47.13 11.40 -7.74
CA ASP A 205 -47.73 10.99 -9.01
C ASP A 205 -47.18 11.86 -10.14
N THR A 206 -46.38 11.26 -11.00
CA THR A 206 -45.91 11.93 -12.22
C THR A 206 -47.05 11.79 -13.24
N VAL A 207 -47.80 12.86 -13.42
CA VAL A 207 -48.81 12.94 -14.47
C VAL A 207 -48.08 12.91 -15.82
N THR A 208 -47.94 11.71 -16.41
CA THR A 208 -47.54 11.52 -17.79
C THR A 208 -48.76 11.84 -18.70
N LYS A 209 -49.16 13.09 -18.74
CA LYS A 209 -50.15 13.53 -19.74
C LYS A 209 -49.38 13.81 -21.02
N GLY A 210 -49.37 12.83 -21.93
CA GLY A 210 -48.87 13.00 -23.28
C GLY A 210 -49.62 14.18 -23.92
N GLY A 211 -48.86 15.19 -24.27
CA GLY A 211 -49.36 16.28 -25.07
C GLY A 211 -49.75 15.75 -26.45
N LYS A 212 -50.96 16.14 -26.90
CA LYS A 212 -51.36 16.03 -28.29
C LYS A 212 -50.57 17.02 -29.12
#